data_f1d2eaedc1bc7c292d13da9a53e4667b
#
_entry.id   f1d2eaedc1bc7c292d13da9a53e4667b
#
_cell.length_a   1.000
_cell.length_b   1.000
_cell.length_c   1.000
_cell.angle_alpha   90.00
_cell.angle_beta   90.00
_cell.angle_gamma   90.00
#
_symmetry.space_group_name_H-M   'P 1'
#
loop_
_entity.id
_entity.type
_entity.pdbx_description
1 polymer ?
#
loop_
_entity_poly.entity_id
_entity_poly.type
_entity_poly.pdbx_seq_one_letter_code
_entity_poly.pdbx_strand_id
1 'polypeptide(L)'
;EVIDGASVYVVSRRGKILGYSLVGDFEETDFDAAWLHTGEMPEELATSLLKVGAPSTGREAEKILGVPNAGIFPIVGSGRRVGTLLIVGTELGDDELVLAEFVATTAGIIIAYAIDEEEEGEAEEKRMARSAIRSLSYSEILAMQHIFDELDGDEGLLVASRVADQAGITRSVIVNALRKLASANVIESRSLGMKGTYLRILNREIRNELERQRYPYLRSPAFSKQSEASSSDVDA
;
A
#
# COMPACT_ATOMS: atom_id res chain seq x y z
N GLU A 1 9.30 21.58 -23.32
CA GLU A 1 9.35 22.71 -22.38
C GLU A 1 8.19 23.61 -22.71
N VAL A 2 7.20 23.65 -21.86
CA VAL A 2 5.92 24.34 -22.17
C VAL A 2 5.82 25.66 -21.38
N ILE A 3 6.57 25.79 -20.28
CA ILE A 3 6.74 27.00 -19.52
C ILE A 3 8.25 27.20 -19.32
N ASP A 4 8.83 28.15 -20.05
CA ASP A 4 10.27 28.42 -20.01
C ASP A 4 10.66 29.01 -18.65
N GLY A 5 11.76 28.50 -18.08
CA GLY A 5 12.31 29.04 -16.84
C GLY A 5 11.58 28.63 -15.55
N ALA A 6 10.63 27.68 -15.59
CA ALA A 6 9.88 27.25 -14.44
C ALA A 6 10.22 25.84 -13.97
N SER A 7 10.39 25.67 -12.68
CA SER A 7 10.33 24.36 -12.03
C SER A 7 8.89 24.02 -11.66
N VAL A 8 8.49 22.79 -11.91
CA VAL A 8 7.11 22.31 -11.75
C VAL A 8 7.10 21.09 -10.83
N TYR A 9 6.15 21.05 -9.90
CA TYR A 9 5.97 19.93 -8.96
C TYR A 9 4.51 19.51 -8.92
N VAL A 10 4.26 18.23 -8.92
CA VAL A 10 2.94 17.63 -8.64
C VAL A 10 3.02 16.94 -7.29
N VAL A 11 2.20 17.39 -6.35
CA VAL A 11 2.23 16.95 -4.97
C VAL A 11 0.89 16.36 -4.58
N SER A 12 0.89 15.22 -3.90
CA SER A 12 -0.31 14.60 -3.36
C SER A 12 -0.90 15.40 -2.20
N ARG A 13 -2.12 15.06 -1.77
CA ARG A 13 -2.76 15.64 -0.57
C ARG A 13 -1.94 15.48 0.72
N ARG A 14 -1.07 14.46 0.79
CA ARG A 14 -0.25 14.15 1.97
C ARG A 14 1.18 14.70 1.86
N GLY A 15 1.46 15.51 0.84
CA GLY A 15 2.79 16.08 0.65
C GLY A 15 3.77 15.19 -0.12
N LYS A 16 3.36 13.98 -0.54
CA LYS A 16 4.23 13.12 -1.37
C LYS A 16 4.39 13.73 -2.76
N ILE A 17 5.63 13.82 -3.23
CA ILE A 17 5.94 14.29 -4.57
C ILE A 17 5.61 13.19 -5.57
N LEU A 18 4.64 13.45 -6.46
CA LEU A 18 4.20 12.50 -7.49
C LEU A 18 5.01 12.65 -8.78
N GLY A 19 5.57 13.83 -9.02
CA GLY A 19 6.41 14.12 -10.16
C GLY A 19 6.91 15.55 -10.12
N TYR A 20 8.02 15.80 -10.82
CA TYR A 20 8.60 17.13 -10.93
C TYR A 20 9.40 17.29 -12.24
N SER A 21 9.58 18.55 -12.64
CA SER A 21 10.49 18.96 -13.70
C SER A 21 11.20 20.22 -13.26
N LEU A 22 12.52 20.22 -13.28
CA LEU A 22 13.35 21.31 -12.80
C LEU A 22 13.97 22.06 -13.97
N VAL A 23 14.19 23.37 -13.81
CA VAL A 23 14.90 24.21 -14.77
C VAL A 23 16.38 24.24 -14.41
N GLY A 24 17.24 24.02 -15.44
CA GLY A 24 18.69 24.08 -15.31
C GLY A 24 19.31 22.81 -14.77
N ASP A 25 20.65 22.83 -14.62
CA ASP A 25 21.37 21.82 -13.85
C ASP A 25 20.91 21.99 -12.39
N PHE A 26 20.52 20.87 -11.78
CA PHE A 26 19.99 20.83 -10.43
C PHE A 26 21.00 21.41 -9.44
N GLU A 27 20.96 22.71 -9.22
CA GLU A 27 21.54 23.30 -8.03
C GLU A 27 20.45 23.24 -6.96
N GLU A 28 20.76 22.51 -5.89
CA GLU A 28 19.90 22.42 -4.71
C GLU A 28 19.53 23.85 -4.27
N THR A 29 18.27 24.25 -4.49
CA THR A 29 17.74 25.44 -3.89
C THR A 29 17.30 25.11 -2.48
N ASP A 30 17.43 26.04 -1.55
CA ASP A 30 16.98 25.87 -0.16
C ASP A 30 15.47 25.53 -0.07
N PHE A 31 14.73 25.74 -1.16
CA PHE A 31 13.29 25.52 -1.23
C PHE A 31 12.89 24.04 -1.35
N ASP A 32 13.58 23.29 -2.18
CA ASP A 32 13.11 21.97 -2.62
C ASP A 32 14.09 20.80 -2.38
N ALA A 33 15.35 21.08 -2.10
CA ALA A 33 16.39 20.07 -1.94
C ALA A 33 15.99 18.96 -0.94
N ALA A 34 15.45 19.34 0.21
CA ALA A 34 15.04 18.38 1.23
C ALA A 34 13.87 17.51 0.78
N TRP A 35 12.91 18.04 0.02
CA TRP A 35 11.72 17.29 -0.43
C TRP A 35 12.08 16.30 -1.52
N LEU A 36 12.95 16.70 -2.43
CA LEU A 36 13.37 15.85 -3.55
C LEU A 36 14.17 14.64 -3.06
N HIS A 37 14.99 14.83 -2.00
CA HIS A 37 15.69 13.72 -1.37
C HIS A 37 14.76 12.76 -0.61
N THR A 38 13.75 13.29 0.09
CA THR A 38 12.83 12.48 0.87
C THR A 38 11.63 11.97 0.07
N GLY A 39 11.33 12.60 -1.05
CA GLY A 39 10.10 12.35 -1.84
C GLY A 39 8.85 12.95 -1.21
N GLU A 40 8.99 13.73 -0.11
CA GLU A 40 7.89 14.31 0.64
C GLU A 40 8.21 15.74 1.06
N MET A 41 7.22 16.64 0.94
CA MET A 41 7.31 18.00 1.46
C MET A 41 6.94 18.06 2.94
N PRO A 42 7.35 19.13 3.67
CA PRO A 42 6.95 19.35 5.06
C PRO A 42 5.43 19.33 5.23
N GLU A 43 4.93 18.66 6.28
CA GLU A 43 3.50 18.50 6.57
C GLU A 43 2.77 19.85 6.73
N GLU A 44 3.43 20.84 7.35
CA GLU A 44 2.87 22.18 7.52
C GLU A 44 2.62 22.88 6.18
N LEU A 45 3.54 22.71 5.22
CA LEU A 45 3.41 23.26 3.89
C LEU A 45 2.31 22.52 3.10
N ALA A 46 2.30 21.18 3.15
CA ALA A 46 1.25 20.38 2.53
C ALA A 46 -0.14 20.76 3.03
N THR A 47 -0.29 20.95 4.35
CA THR A 47 -1.54 21.42 4.97
C THR A 47 -1.93 22.83 4.50
N SER A 48 -0.96 23.73 4.35
CA SER A 48 -1.20 25.10 3.87
C SER A 48 -1.66 25.11 2.41
N LEU A 49 -1.07 24.26 1.57
CA LEU A 49 -1.48 24.10 0.17
C LEU A 49 -2.91 23.58 0.03
N LEU A 50 -3.37 22.70 0.91
CA LEU A 50 -4.75 22.20 0.88
C LEU A 50 -5.81 23.28 1.17
N LYS A 51 -5.45 24.36 1.84
CA LYS A 51 -6.34 25.50 2.11
C LYS A 51 -6.56 26.37 0.87
N VAL A 52 -5.70 26.26 -0.13
CA VAL A 52 -5.82 26.98 -1.40
C VAL A 52 -6.89 26.29 -2.25
N GLY A 53 -8.07 26.87 -2.32
CA GLY A 53 -9.24 26.29 -3.00
C GLY A 53 -9.35 26.64 -4.49
N ALA A 54 -8.64 27.66 -4.96
CA ALA A 54 -8.61 28.15 -6.35
C ALA A 54 -7.16 28.41 -6.77
N PRO A 55 -6.86 28.51 -8.06
CA PRO A 55 -5.54 28.92 -8.53
C PRO A 55 -5.09 30.23 -7.85
N SER A 56 -3.87 30.26 -7.36
CA SER A 56 -3.27 31.36 -6.65
C SER A 56 -1.86 31.64 -7.19
N THR A 57 -1.56 32.86 -7.55
CA THR A 57 -0.28 33.32 -8.11
C THR A 57 0.20 34.59 -7.46
N GLY A 58 1.45 35.01 -7.77
CA GLY A 58 2.06 36.22 -7.26
C GLY A 58 2.16 36.24 -5.74
N ARG A 59 1.95 37.39 -5.10
CA ARG A 59 2.20 37.60 -3.66
C ARG A 59 1.52 36.61 -2.72
N GLU A 60 0.36 36.09 -3.09
CA GLU A 60 -0.36 35.15 -2.25
C GLU A 60 0.32 33.76 -2.26
N ALA A 61 0.66 33.28 -3.46
CA ALA A 61 1.40 32.03 -3.62
C ALA A 61 2.82 32.14 -3.04
N GLU A 62 3.51 33.24 -3.28
CA GLU A 62 4.84 33.54 -2.73
C GLU A 62 4.86 33.49 -1.20
N LYS A 63 3.83 34.06 -0.55
CA LYS A 63 3.70 34.04 0.90
C LYS A 63 3.55 32.61 1.46
N ILE A 64 2.86 31.73 0.73
CA ILE A 64 2.63 30.35 1.16
C ILE A 64 3.89 29.50 0.93
N LEU A 65 4.51 29.67 -0.25
CA LEU A 65 5.66 28.86 -0.66
C LEU A 65 7.01 29.40 -0.17
N GLY A 66 7.08 30.68 0.17
CA GLY A 66 8.33 31.32 0.62
C GLY A 66 9.31 31.67 -0.51
N VAL A 67 8.88 31.54 -1.77
CA VAL A 67 9.72 31.80 -2.96
C VAL A 67 9.02 32.76 -3.92
N PRO A 68 9.76 33.60 -4.65
CA PRO A 68 9.19 34.50 -5.64
C PRO A 68 8.70 33.81 -6.89
N ASN A 69 7.86 34.48 -7.66
CA ASN A 69 7.34 33.97 -8.93
C ASN A 69 6.73 32.55 -8.78
N ALA A 70 5.78 32.44 -7.87
CA ALA A 70 5.15 31.19 -7.51
C ALA A 70 3.70 31.09 -7.98
N GLY A 71 3.28 29.91 -8.38
CA GLY A 71 1.89 29.57 -8.69
C GLY A 71 1.47 28.27 -7.99
N ILE A 72 0.26 28.25 -7.45
CA ILE A 72 -0.36 27.12 -6.75
C ILE A 72 -1.68 26.80 -7.45
N PHE A 73 -1.78 25.63 -8.02
CA PHE A 73 -2.96 25.18 -8.76
C PHE A 73 -3.54 23.93 -8.10
N PRO A 74 -4.77 24.00 -7.58
CA PRO A 74 -5.47 22.85 -7.05
C PRO A 74 -5.68 21.76 -8.12
N ILE A 75 -5.27 20.53 -7.84
CA ILE A 75 -5.57 19.36 -8.68
C ILE A 75 -6.82 18.69 -8.13
N VAL A 76 -7.92 18.72 -8.91
CA VAL A 76 -9.22 18.14 -8.54
C VAL A 76 -9.59 17.07 -9.56
N GLY A 77 -9.95 15.89 -9.07
CA GLY A 77 -10.43 14.77 -9.88
C GLY A 77 -11.55 14.02 -9.17
N SER A 78 -12.53 13.51 -9.91
CA SER A 78 -13.72 12.84 -9.36
C SER A 78 -14.44 13.64 -8.27
N GLY A 79 -14.48 15.00 -8.42
CA GLY A 79 -15.11 15.90 -7.44
C GLY A 79 -14.37 16.08 -6.11
N ARG A 80 -13.16 15.55 -5.97
CA ARG A 80 -12.32 15.64 -4.77
C ARG A 80 -10.94 16.24 -5.08
N ARG A 81 -10.34 16.93 -4.10
CA ARG A 81 -8.96 17.37 -4.20
C ARG A 81 -8.05 16.14 -4.17
N VAL A 82 -7.21 15.94 -5.19
CA VAL A 82 -6.28 14.80 -5.28
C VAL A 82 -4.82 15.23 -5.12
N GLY A 83 -4.51 16.50 -5.38
CA GLY A 83 -3.14 17.02 -5.27
C GLY A 83 -3.04 18.51 -5.47
N THR A 84 -1.83 18.98 -5.68
CA THR A 84 -1.49 20.37 -6.01
C THR A 84 -0.41 20.40 -7.07
N LEU A 85 -0.58 21.23 -8.09
CA LEU A 85 0.46 21.59 -9.04
C LEU A 85 1.11 22.88 -8.54
N LEU A 86 2.43 22.89 -8.41
CA LEU A 86 3.23 24.05 -8.06
C LEU A 86 4.09 24.41 -9.28
N ILE A 87 4.19 25.70 -9.55
CA ILE A 87 5.07 26.26 -10.57
C ILE A 87 5.85 27.38 -9.91
N VAL A 88 7.19 27.33 -10.00
CA VAL A 88 8.07 28.31 -9.36
C VAL A 88 9.20 28.72 -10.30
N GLY A 89 9.71 29.93 -10.13
CA GLY A 89 10.90 30.43 -10.84
C GLY A 89 10.60 31.37 -11.99
N THR A 90 9.36 31.42 -12.49
CA THR A 90 8.97 32.37 -13.54
C THR A 90 7.66 33.05 -13.22
N GLU A 91 7.49 34.30 -13.68
CA GLU A 91 6.20 35.01 -13.63
C GLU A 91 5.27 34.42 -14.68
N LEU A 92 4.07 34.04 -14.28
CA LEU A 92 3.07 33.41 -15.15
C LEU A 92 2.20 34.48 -15.81
N GLY A 93 2.22 34.54 -17.13
CA GLY A 93 1.28 35.33 -17.92
C GLY A 93 -0.06 34.63 -18.12
N ASP A 94 -0.98 35.26 -18.84
CA ASP A 94 -2.33 34.72 -19.02
C ASP A 94 -2.35 33.37 -19.73
N ASP A 95 -1.49 33.16 -20.73
CA ASP A 95 -1.40 31.92 -21.49
C ASP A 95 -0.84 30.77 -20.62
N GLU A 96 0.18 31.06 -19.80
CA GLU A 96 0.77 30.09 -18.86
C GLU A 96 -0.22 29.72 -17.75
N LEU A 97 -1.03 30.68 -17.29
CA LEU A 97 -2.10 30.44 -16.31
C LEU A 97 -3.14 29.44 -16.85
N VAL A 98 -3.65 29.70 -18.07
CA VAL A 98 -4.60 28.78 -18.73
C VAL A 98 -4.02 27.41 -18.91
N LEU A 99 -2.74 27.34 -19.31
CA LEU A 99 -2.06 26.07 -19.47
C LEU A 99 -1.89 25.32 -18.15
N ALA A 100 -1.50 26.03 -17.07
CA ALA A 100 -1.35 25.43 -15.75
C ALA A 100 -2.68 24.89 -15.22
N GLU A 101 -3.78 25.59 -15.41
CA GLU A 101 -5.11 25.12 -15.06
C GLU A 101 -5.54 23.91 -15.89
N PHE A 102 -5.24 23.90 -17.18
CA PHE A 102 -5.49 22.75 -18.04
C PHE A 102 -4.70 21.52 -17.60
N VAL A 103 -3.40 21.70 -17.29
CA VAL A 103 -2.54 20.63 -16.77
C VAL A 103 -3.04 20.12 -15.42
N ALA A 104 -3.40 21.02 -14.49
CA ALA A 104 -3.95 20.64 -13.19
C ALA A 104 -5.26 19.84 -13.32
N THR A 105 -6.14 20.24 -14.25
CA THR A 105 -7.40 19.53 -14.53
C THR A 105 -7.13 18.15 -15.12
N THR A 106 -6.25 18.05 -16.10
CA THR A 106 -5.91 16.78 -16.76
C THR A 106 -5.21 15.82 -15.77
N ALA A 107 -4.26 16.34 -14.99
CA ALA A 107 -3.61 15.56 -13.93
C ALA A 107 -4.63 15.08 -12.88
N GLY A 108 -5.64 15.90 -12.57
CA GLY A 108 -6.72 15.53 -11.67
C GLY A 108 -7.50 14.32 -12.13
N ILE A 109 -7.83 14.24 -13.40
CA ILE A 109 -8.54 13.10 -13.99
C ILE A 109 -7.67 11.84 -13.91
N ILE A 110 -6.39 11.94 -14.29
CA ILE A 110 -5.48 10.80 -14.32
C ILE A 110 -5.21 10.27 -12.89
N ILE A 111 -4.93 11.17 -11.95
CA ILE A 111 -4.64 10.79 -10.56
C ILE A 111 -5.88 10.20 -9.89
N ALA A 112 -7.07 10.80 -10.11
CA ALA A 112 -8.30 10.26 -9.55
C ALA A 112 -8.60 8.86 -10.08
N TYR A 113 -8.44 8.64 -11.38
CA TYR A 113 -8.62 7.33 -12.01
C TYR A 113 -7.68 6.28 -11.40
N ALA A 114 -6.39 6.62 -11.24
CA ALA A 114 -5.42 5.69 -10.65
C ALA A 114 -5.75 5.35 -9.18
N ILE A 115 -6.22 6.34 -8.40
CA ILE A 115 -6.63 6.11 -7.00
C ILE A 115 -7.89 5.23 -6.97
N ASP A 116 -8.88 5.51 -7.81
CA ASP A 116 -10.14 4.75 -7.85
C ASP A 116 -9.86 3.28 -8.26
N GLU A 117 -8.98 3.04 -9.24
CA GLU A 117 -8.55 1.70 -9.65
C GLU A 117 -7.85 0.93 -8.52
N GLU A 118 -6.96 1.59 -7.77
CA GLU A 118 -6.27 0.99 -6.62
C GLU A 118 -7.26 0.65 -5.49
N GLU A 119 -8.17 1.58 -5.13
CA GLU A 119 -9.21 1.37 -4.12
C GLU A 119 -10.17 0.22 -4.50
N GLU A 120 -10.57 0.14 -5.76
CA GLU A 120 -11.40 -0.96 -6.29
C GLU A 120 -10.67 -2.30 -6.24
N GLY A 121 -9.38 -2.34 -6.63
CA GLY A 121 -8.55 -3.53 -6.56
C GLY A 121 -8.40 -4.06 -5.14
N GLU A 122 -8.10 -3.18 -4.17
CA GLU A 122 -8.02 -3.55 -2.75
C GLU A 122 -9.37 -4.05 -2.21
N ALA A 123 -10.47 -3.41 -2.57
CA ALA A 123 -11.81 -3.81 -2.14
C ALA A 123 -12.17 -5.20 -2.69
N GLU A 124 -11.79 -5.49 -3.95
CA GLU A 124 -12.00 -6.80 -4.56
C GLU A 124 -11.15 -7.88 -3.86
N GLU A 125 -9.85 -7.63 -3.62
CA GLU A 125 -8.99 -8.57 -2.87
C GLU A 125 -9.57 -8.89 -1.49
N LYS A 126 -10.04 -7.88 -0.74
CA LYS A 126 -10.70 -8.06 0.56
C LYS A 126 -11.98 -8.88 0.47
N ARG A 127 -12.78 -8.65 -0.59
CA ARG A 127 -14.02 -9.40 -0.84
C ARG A 127 -13.73 -10.86 -1.17
N MET A 128 -12.75 -11.11 -2.05
CA MET A 128 -12.32 -12.46 -2.42
C MET A 128 -11.78 -13.23 -1.21
N ALA A 129 -10.87 -12.65 -0.42
CA ALA A 129 -10.32 -13.24 0.78
C ALA A 129 -11.42 -13.62 1.79
N ARG A 130 -12.34 -12.69 2.06
CA ARG A 130 -13.47 -12.92 2.96
C ARG A 130 -14.39 -14.03 2.48
N SER A 131 -14.71 -14.08 1.18
CA SER A 131 -15.52 -15.13 0.59
C SER A 131 -14.84 -16.49 0.70
N ALA A 132 -13.54 -16.56 0.40
CA ALA A 132 -12.75 -17.78 0.50
C ALA A 132 -12.72 -18.34 1.94
N ILE A 133 -12.42 -17.49 2.93
CA ILE A 133 -12.40 -17.89 4.35
C ILE A 133 -13.78 -18.36 4.84
N ARG A 134 -14.85 -17.68 4.44
CA ARG A 134 -16.23 -18.10 4.79
C ARG A 134 -16.62 -19.46 4.22
N SER A 135 -15.97 -19.95 3.20
CA SER A 135 -16.21 -21.28 2.61
C SER A 135 -15.59 -22.40 3.43
N LEU A 136 -14.67 -22.07 4.35
CA LEU A 136 -13.96 -23.03 5.18
C LEU A 136 -14.79 -23.43 6.41
N SER A 137 -14.70 -24.70 6.79
CA SER A 137 -15.15 -25.18 8.08
C SER A 137 -14.19 -24.72 9.19
N TYR A 138 -14.62 -24.83 10.45
CA TYR A 138 -13.78 -24.51 11.61
C TYR A 138 -12.43 -25.25 11.59
N SER A 139 -12.44 -26.56 11.34
CA SER A 139 -11.20 -27.36 11.28
C SER A 139 -10.31 -26.95 10.10
N GLU A 140 -10.90 -26.53 8.97
CA GLU A 140 -10.15 -26.02 7.82
C GLU A 140 -9.53 -24.65 8.11
N ILE A 141 -10.23 -23.76 8.84
CA ILE A 141 -9.67 -22.48 9.31
C ILE A 141 -8.48 -22.74 10.22
N LEU A 142 -8.62 -23.65 11.21
CA LEU A 142 -7.53 -24.01 12.10
C LEU A 142 -6.31 -24.55 11.32
N ALA A 143 -6.56 -25.43 10.34
CA ALA A 143 -5.51 -25.94 9.46
C ALA A 143 -4.75 -24.81 8.76
N MET A 144 -5.47 -23.83 8.21
CA MET A 144 -4.84 -22.73 7.47
C MET A 144 -4.10 -21.76 8.39
N GLN A 145 -4.56 -21.58 9.62
CA GLN A 145 -3.83 -20.79 10.64
C GLN A 145 -2.46 -21.42 10.92
N HIS A 146 -2.41 -22.73 11.19
CA HIS A 146 -1.15 -23.45 11.40
C HIS A 146 -0.24 -23.40 10.17
N ILE A 147 -0.80 -23.55 8.97
CA ILE A 147 -0.02 -23.49 7.72
C ILE A 147 0.59 -22.09 7.55
N PHE A 148 -0.18 -21.01 7.76
CA PHE A 148 0.30 -19.66 7.56
C PHE A 148 1.25 -19.20 8.67
N ASP A 149 1.15 -19.77 9.87
CA ASP A 149 2.11 -19.54 10.95
C ASP A 149 3.46 -20.21 10.69
N GLU A 150 3.47 -21.37 10.01
CA GLU A 150 4.71 -22.06 9.61
C GLU A 150 5.33 -21.50 8.31
N LEU A 151 4.54 -20.79 7.50
CA LEU A 151 4.99 -20.25 6.22
C LEU A 151 5.80 -18.96 6.44
N ASP A 152 7.09 -19.03 6.14
CA ASP A 152 7.97 -17.86 6.17
C ASP A 152 7.80 -17.05 4.86
N GLY A 153 7.08 -15.91 4.96
CA GLY A 153 6.73 -15.09 3.81
C GLY A 153 5.47 -15.57 3.06
N ASP A 154 5.42 -15.32 1.75
CA ASP A 154 4.23 -15.55 0.93
C ASP A 154 4.23 -16.89 0.19
N GLU A 155 5.31 -17.64 0.24
CA GLU A 155 5.42 -18.95 -0.41
C GLU A 155 6.33 -19.91 0.35
N GLY A 156 6.12 -21.21 0.19
CA GLY A 156 6.95 -22.23 0.80
C GLY A 156 6.49 -23.65 0.58
N LEU A 157 7.28 -24.60 1.11
CA LEU A 157 6.97 -26.02 1.11
C LEU A 157 6.41 -26.43 2.46
N LEU A 158 5.30 -27.11 2.45
CA LEU A 158 4.70 -27.68 3.64
C LEU A 158 4.49 -29.20 3.51
N VAL A 159 4.60 -29.89 4.64
CA VAL A 159 4.31 -31.30 4.75
C VAL A 159 2.96 -31.46 5.46
N ALA A 160 1.90 -31.74 4.70
CA ALA A 160 0.53 -31.75 5.22
C ALA A 160 0.32 -32.74 6.39
N SER A 161 1.07 -33.84 6.47
CA SER A 161 1.00 -34.76 7.61
C SER A 161 1.56 -34.13 8.89
N ARG A 162 2.67 -33.39 8.80
CA ARG A 162 3.27 -32.71 9.95
C ARG A 162 2.33 -31.62 10.50
N VAL A 163 1.75 -30.83 9.62
CA VAL A 163 0.77 -29.82 10.02
C VAL A 163 -0.48 -30.45 10.63
N ALA A 164 -0.94 -31.58 10.07
CA ALA A 164 -2.08 -32.34 10.60
C ALA A 164 -1.83 -32.83 12.01
N ASP A 165 -0.65 -33.41 12.27
CA ASP A 165 -0.25 -33.90 13.59
C ASP A 165 -0.15 -32.78 14.62
N GLN A 166 0.44 -31.62 14.24
CA GLN A 166 0.58 -30.44 15.10
C GLN A 166 -0.77 -29.81 15.45
N ALA A 167 -1.67 -29.70 14.48
CA ALA A 167 -2.99 -29.10 14.65
C ALA A 167 -4.04 -30.05 15.25
N GLY A 168 -3.71 -31.34 15.43
CA GLY A 168 -4.67 -32.37 15.90
C GLY A 168 -5.82 -32.63 14.92
N ILE A 169 -5.57 -32.48 13.61
CA ILE A 169 -6.55 -32.66 12.54
C ILE A 169 -6.10 -33.71 11.54
N THR A 170 -6.96 -34.09 10.60
CA THR A 170 -6.59 -35.08 9.58
C THR A 170 -5.97 -34.39 8.35
N ARG A 171 -5.08 -35.09 7.65
CA ARG A 171 -4.50 -34.63 6.38
C ARG A 171 -5.56 -34.25 5.34
N SER A 172 -6.70 -34.94 5.32
CA SER A 172 -7.81 -34.64 4.40
C SER A 172 -8.42 -33.26 4.63
N VAL A 173 -8.48 -32.80 5.88
CA VAL A 173 -8.94 -31.43 6.21
C VAL A 173 -8.01 -30.40 5.57
N ILE A 174 -6.70 -30.57 5.70
CA ILE A 174 -5.70 -29.69 5.09
C ILE A 174 -5.85 -29.67 3.56
N VAL A 175 -5.90 -30.84 2.93
CA VAL A 175 -6.04 -30.93 1.47
C VAL A 175 -7.34 -30.29 0.99
N ASN A 176 -8.44 -30.42 1.72
CA ASN A 176 -9.70 -29.78 1.38
C ASN A 176 -9.63 -28.25 1.54
N ALA A 177 -9.02 -27.76 2.62
CA ALA A 177 -8.82 -26.32 2.83
C ALA A 177 -8.00 -25.71 1.68
N LEU A 178 -6.84 -26.30 1.38
CA LEU A 178 -5.98 -25.85 0.27
C LEU A 178 -6.72 -25.85 -1.06
N ARG A 179 -7.49 -26.90 -1.36
CA ARG A 179 -8.27 -26.98 -2.59
C ARG A 179 -9.33 -25.88 -2.68
N LYS A 180 -10.05 -25.61 -1.60
CA LYS A 180 -11.06 -24.55 -1.55
C LYS A 180 -10.44 -23.17 -1.79
N LEU A 181 -9.35 -22.86 -1.10
CA LEU A 181 -8.65 -21.58 -1.26
C LEU A 181 -8.01 -21.44 -2.65
N ALA A 182 -7.45 -22.52 -3.20
CA ALA A 182 -6.94 -22.53 -4.57
C ALA A 182 -8.06 -22.35 -5.60
N SER A 183 -9.23 -22.98 -5.40
CA SER A 183 -10.40 -22.78 -6.27
C SER A 183 -10.96 -21.36 -6.20
N ALA A 184 -10.79 -20.66 -5.08
CA ALA A 184 -11.12 -19.25 -4.92
C ALA A 184 -10.02 -18.30 -5.44
N ASN A 185 -8.94 -18.85 -6.02
CA ASN A 185 -7.81 -18.10 -6.56
C ASN A 185 -7.13 -17.15 -5.54
N VAL A 186 -7.19 -17.48 -4.26
CA VAL A 186 -6.51 -16.71 -3.21
C VAL A 186 -5.15 -17.30 -2.81
N ILE A 187 -4.91 -18.56 -3.16
CA ILE A 187 -3.62 -19.24 -3.07
C ILE A 187 -3.36 -20.09 -4.32
N GLU A 188 -2.09 -20.38 -4.57
CA GLU A 188 -1.66 -21.47 -5.46
C GLU A 188 -1.16 -22.63 -4.61
N SER A 189 -1.58 -23.86 -4.96
CA SER A 189 -1.16 -25.08 -4.25
C SER A 189 -0.80 -26.17 -5.25
N ARG A 190 0.42 -26.73 -5.12
CA ARG A 190 0.92 -27.82 -5.98
C ARG A 190 1.47 -28.96 -5.14
N SER A 191 0.97 -30.16 -5.35
CA SER A 191 1.55 -31.36 -4.74
C SER A 191 2.86 -31.73 -5.45
N LEU A 192 3.93 -31.93 -4.67
CA LEU A 192 5.25 -32.37 -5.13
C LEU A 192 5.55 -33.83 -4.72
N GLY A 193 4.50 -34.62 -4.54
CA GLY A 193 4.59 -36.01 -4.13
C GLY A 193 5.21 -36.15 -2.73
N MET A 194 6.28 -36.96 -2.61
CA MET A 194 6.97 -37.19 -1.34
C MET A 194 7.66 -35.93 -0.76
N LYS A 195 7.91 -34.91 -1.58
CA LYS A 195 8.53 -33.65 -1.13
C LYS A 195 7.56 -32.74 -0.40
N GLY A 196 6.25 -33.03 -0.41
CA GLY A 196 5.23 -32.22 0.24
C GLY A 196 4.38 -31.41 -0.77
N THR A 197 3.83 -30.30 -0.30
CA THR A 197 2.98 -29.39 -1.09
C THR A 197 3.62 -28.01 -1.11
N TYR A 198 3.84 -27.48 -2.30
CA TYR A 198 4.20 -26.09 -2.49
C TYR A 198 2.94 -25.23 -2.37
N LEU A 199 3.05 -24.17 -1.61
CA LEU A 199 2.01 -23.16 -1.39
C LEU A 199 2.54 -21.78 -1.74
N ARG A 200 1.72 -20.97 -2.41
CA ARG A 200 1.97 -19.56 -2.66
C ARG A 200 0.69 -18.75 -2.40
N ILE A 201 0.80 -17.67 -1.67
CA ILE A 201 -0.29 -16.73 -1.42
C ILE A 201 -0.41 -15.80 -2.62
N LEU A 202 -1.59 -15.72 -3.23
CA LEU A 202 -1.91 -14.85 -4.36
C LEU A 202 -2.62 -13.57 -3.91
N ASN A 203 -3.46 -13.67 -2.89
CA ASN A 203 -4.24 -12.56 -2.35
C ASN A 203 -3.65 -12.13 -1.00
N ARG A 204 -3.16 -10.89 -0.92
CA ARG A 204 -2.47 -10.35 0.27
C ARG A 204 -3.39 -10.23 1.49
N GLU A 205 -4.68 -10.02 1.26
CA GLU A 205 -5.67 -9.85 2.33
C GLU A 205 -6.08 -11.16 2.99
N ILE A 206 -5.68 -12.33 2.44
CA ILE A 206 -6.08 -13.64 2.99
C ILE A 206 -5.54 -13.85 4.42
N ARG A 207 -4.32 -13.38 4.71
CA ARG A 207 -3.74 -13.44 6.07
C ARG A 207 -4.54 -12.59 7.05
N ASN A 208 -4.83 -11.36 6.67
CA ASN A 208 -5.57 -10.40 7.49
C ASN A 208 -6.98 -10.92 7.80
N GLU A 209 -7.66 -11.50 6.80
CA GLU A 209 -9.00 -12.03 7.00
C GLU A 209 -8.99 -13.33 7.85
N LEU A 210 -7.96 -14.16 7.72
CA LEU A 210 -7.78 -15.35 8.55
C LEU A 210 -7.48 -14.97 10.00
N GLU A 211 -6.65 -13.96 10.24
CA GLU A 211 -6.36 -13.43 11.58
C GLU A 211 -7.63 -12.90 12.28
N ARG A 212 -8.52 -12.24 11.55
CA ARG A 212 -9.81 -11.78 12.07
C ARG A 212 -10.71 -12.93 12.54
N GLN A 213 -10.51 -14.13 11.99
CA GLN A 213 -11.21 -15.35 12.37
C GLN A 213 -10.52 -16.11 13.52
N ARG A 214 -9.35 -15.64 14.01
CA ARG A 214 -8.70 -16.25 15.16
C ARG A 214 -9.58 -16.10 16.40
N TYR A 215 -10.08 -17.24 16.89
CA TYR A 215 -10.82 -17.26 18.15
C TYR A 215 -9.85 -17.06 19.32
N PRO A 216 -10.14 -16.15 20.28
CA PRO A 216 -9.26 -15.87 21.41
C PRO A 216 -9.02 -17.07 22.34
N TYR A 217 -9.79 -18.14 22.19
CA TYR A 217 -9.72 -19.34 23.03
C TYR A 217 -8.70 -20.41 22.56
N LEU A 218 -8.02 -20.24 21.44
CA LEU A 218 -7.05 -21.19 20.92
C LEU A 218 -5.62 -21.00 21.43
N ARG A 219 -5.38 -20.07 22.34
CA ARG A 219 -4.18 -20.10 23.19
C ARG A 219 -4.42 -21.07 24.36
N SER A 220 -4.44 -22.38 24.09
CA SER A 220 -4.37 -23.37 25.16
C SER A 220 -3.05 -23.24 25.90
N PRO A 221 -3.06 -23.16 27.26
CA PRO A 221 -1.85 -23.07 28.08
C PRO A 221 -0.96 -24.32 28.01
N ALA A 222 -1.34 -25.35 27.25
CA ALA A 222 -0.62 -26.62 27.16
C ALA A 222 0.67 -26.55 26.33
N PHE A 223 0.83 -25.55 25.47
CA PHE A 223 2.00 -25.45 24.58
C PHE A 223 3.17 -24.60 25.12
N SER A 224 2.94 -23.79 26.15
CA SER A 224 4.01 -22.99 26.77
C SER A 224 4.93 -23.78 27.70
N LYS A 225 4.62 -25.05 28.03
CA LYS A 225 5.41 -25.87 28.96
C LYS A 225 6.49 -26.75 28.33
N GLN A 226 6.55 -26.86 26.99
CA GLN A 226 7.56 -27.70 26.34
C GLN A 226 8.80 -26.94 25.85
N SER A 227 8.74 -25.59 25.75
CA SER A 227 9.94 -24.79 25.38
C SER A 227 10.82 -24.43 26.58
N GLU A 228 10.28 -24.50 27.80
CA GLU A 228 11.08 -24.24 29.03
C GLU A 228 11.77 -25.48 29.61
N ALA A 229 11.37 -26.68 29.18
CA ALA A 229 11.96 -27.93 29.69
C ALA A 229 13.23 -28.40 28.94
N SER A 230 13.62 -27.75 27.84
CA SER A 230 14.83 -28.13 27.08
C SER A 230 16.05 -27.22 27.32
N SER A 231 15.92 -26.19 28.19
CA SER A 231 17.03 -25.29 28.49
C SER A 231 17.67 -25.49 29.87
N SER A 232 17.26 -26.50 30.63
CA SER A 232 17.78 -26.75 31.98
C SER A 232 18.69 -27.99 32.14
N ASP A 233 19.08 -28.67 31.04
CA ASP A 233 19.97 -29.83 31.10
C ASP A 233 21.28 -29.66 30.28
N VAL A 234 21.87 -28.47 30.32
CA VAL A 234 23.27 -28.30 29.91
C VAL A 234 23.95 -27.36 30.94
N ASP A 235 24.18 -27.85 32.14
CA ASP A 235 25.23 -27.49 33.07
C ASP A 235 25.14 -28.40 34.31
N ALA A 236 25.81 -29.54 34.18
CA ALA A 236 26.31 -30.33 35.30
C ALA A 236 27.44 -31.25 34.80
#